data_a32f02077327f0a36588447e3ba7d019
#
_entry.id   a32f02077327f0a36588447e3ba7d019
#
_cell.length_a   1.000
_cell.length_b   1.000
_cell.length_c   1.000
_cell.angle_alpha   90.00
_cell.angle_beta   90.00
_cell.angle_gamma   90.00
#
_symmetry.space_group_name_H-M   'P 1'
#
loop_
_entity.id
_entity.type
_entity.pdbx_description
1 polymer ?
#
loop_
_entity_poly.entity_id
_entity_poly.type
_entity_poly.pdbx_seq_one_letter_code
_entity_poly.pdbx_strand_id
1 'polypeptide(L)'
;MKKPTNYPTTMKQLKTATDIVSLCVIGLLTGQASALSLTLIDGSVGAVAAGNTLTAAVQAPASGINVDGSSIIYQGTAIQGQTQAATYTGFSLAPSSGSTPTLNLGDGIFLTSGSANIPPTNTTNSFSNALLQPGSGSNLLLTTLSGFNTNDANALSFDFTVDPGVTSVSANFIFGTDEFPTQSVTDIFGFFVDGVNYAKFSGGELISNTPNNPTNFISNPVGSGLYSIEYNGLTKAFNVVGILDSGLTTHTLTIGVADTSDSIWDSGVFIGGLKAGTATGGGGIGTTPDGGTTLILLGGALAGIAGLRRRLA
;
A
#
# COMPACT_ATOMS: atom_id res chain seq x y z
N MET A 1 -34.95 37.66 -85.85
CA MET A 1 -34.26 36.39 -85.94
C MET A 1 -32.78 36.61 -85.57
N LYS A 2 -32.38 36.30 -84.37
CA LYS A 2 -30.98 36.36 -83.97
C LYS A 2 -30.67 34.97 -83.37
N LYS A 3 -29.60 34.30 -83.93
CA LYS A 3 -29.06 33.04 -83.53
C LYS A 3 -28.39 33.16 -82.14
N PRO A 4 -28.49 32.13 -81.30
CA PRO A 4 -27.71 32.09 -80.03
C PRO A 4 -26.29 31.61 -80.31
N THR A 5 -25.33 32.27 -79.70
CA THR A 5 -23.92 31.95 -79.70
C THR A 5 -23.62 30.97 -78.59
N ASN A 6 -23.06 29.82 -78.98
CA ASN A 6 -22.51 28.83 -78.07
C ASN A 6 -21.19 29.29 -77.40
N TYR A 7 -21.14 29.21 -76.10
CA TYR A 7 -19.87 29.28 -75.33
C TYR A 7 -19.46 27.90 -74.84
N PRO A 8 -18.22 27.50 -74.97
CA PRO A 8 -17.74 26.23 -74.41
C PRO A 8 -17.44 26.40 -72.89
N THR A 9 -18.09 25.59 -72.08
CA THR A 9 -17.88 25.53 -70.65
C THR A 9 -16.63 24.63 -70.38
N THR A 10 -15.49 25.21 -70.02
CA THR A 10 -14.35 24.47 -69.55
C THR A 10 -14.54 24.12 -68.08
N MET A 11 -14.81 22.85 -67.81
CA MET A 11 -14.78 22.33 -66.43
C MET A 11 -13.31 22.30 -65.90
N LYS A 12 -12.99 23.20 -65.01
CA LYS A 12 -11.82 23.05 -64.15
C LYS A 12 -12.11 22.04 -63.05
N GLN A 13 -11.46 20.91 -63.08
CA GLN A 13 -11.49 19.97 -61.99
C GLN A 13 -10.83 20.62 -60.75
N LEU A 14 -11.63 20.83 -59.72
CA LEU A 14 -11.18 21.24 -58.40
C LEU A 14 -10.64 19.97 -57.71
N LYS A 15 -9.33 19.88 -57.52
CA LYS A 15 -8.73 18.85 -56.66
C LYS A 15 -9.07 19.23 -55.23
N THR A 16 -10.00 18.53 -54.62
CA THR A 16 -10.25 18.56 -53.20
C THR A 16 -9.09 17.88 -52.46
N ALA A 17 -8.21 18.68 -51.87
CA ALA A 17 -7.28 18.22 -50.87
C ALA A 17 -8.10 17.89 -49.61
N THR A 18 -8.25 16.59 -49.34
CA THR A 18 -8.86 16.14 -48.09
C THR A 18 -7.79 16.26 -47.01
N ASP A 19 -7.78 17.38 -46.32
CA ASP A 19 -7.02 17.54 -45.08
C ASP A 19 -7.64 16.63 -44.03
N ILE A 20 -6.99 15.48 -43.80
CA ILE A 20 -7.28 14.63 -42.66
C ILE A 20 -6.72 15.33 -41.43
N VAL A 21 -7.54 16.10 -40.77
CA VAL A 21 -7.29 16.57 -39.40
C VAL A 21 -7.41 15.35 -38.52
N SER A 22 -6.25 14.77 -38.18
CA SER A 22 -6.14 13.72 -37.15
C SER A 22 -6.45 14.36 -35.81
N LEU A 23 -7.71 14.31 -35.40
CA LEU A 23 -8.14 14.70 -34.06
C LEU A 23 -7.55 13.72 -33.05
N CYS A 24 -6.38 14.03 -32.49
CA CYS A 24 -5.87 13.37 -31.31
C CYS A 24 -6.84 13.64 -30.15
N VAL A 25 -7.80 12.75 -29.95
CA VAL A 25 -8.58 12.70 -28.72
C VAL A 25 -7.60 12.23 -27.63
N ILE A 26 -6.96 13.18 -26.97
CA ILE A 26 -6.33 12.92 -25.67
C ILE A 26 -7.50 12.66 -24.74
N GLY A 27 -7.88 11.39 -24.60
CA GLY A 27 -8.76 10.95 -23.53
C GLY A 27 -8.07 11.29 -22.22
N LEU A 28 -8.52 12.35 -21.56
CA LEU A 28 -8.29 12.53 -20.14
C LEU A 28 -8.93 11.31 -19.47
N LEU A 29 -8.10 10.29 -19.22
CA LEU A 29 -8.41 9.30 -18.21
C LEU A 29 -8.44 10.07 -16.88
N THR A 30 -9.61 10.59 -16.54
CA THR A 30 -9.91 10.96 -15.17
C THR A 30 -9.86 9.64 -14.41
N GLY A 31 -8.69 9.33 -13.86
CA GLY A 31 -8.55 8.24 -12.93
C GLY A 31 -9.55 8.52 -11.81
N GLN A 32 -10.61 7.74 -11.76
CA GLN A 32 -11.45 7.73 -10.57
C GLN A 32 -10.50 7.38 -9.43
N ALA A 33 -10.45 8.24 -8.42
CA ALA A 33 -9.82 7.90 -7.17
C ALA A 33 -10.47 6.58 -6.73
N SER A 34 -9.70 5.49 -6.80
CA SER A 34 -10.19 4.21 -6.32
C SER A 34 -10.34 4.37 -4.82
N ALA A 35 -11.58 4.40 -4.34
CA ALA A 35 -11.85 4.41 -2.92
C ALA A 35 -11.25 3.13 -2.34
N LEU A 36 -10.52 3.26 -1.23
CA LEU A 36 -10.01 2.12 -0.46
C LEU A 36 -11.17 1.15 -0.20
N SER A 37 -11.07 -0.05 -0.79
CA SER A 37 -12.06 -1.11 -0.60
C SER A 37 -11.52 -2.14 0.37
N LEU A 38 -12.08 -2.15 1.58
CA LEU A 38 -11.73 -3.09 2.65
C LEU A 38 -12.78 -4.20 2.73
N THR A 39 -12.31 -5.44 2.80
CA THR A 39 -13.13 -6.59 3.19
C THR A 39 -12.74 -6.97 4.60
N LEU A 40 -13.61 -6.66 5.54
CA LEU A 40 -13.37 -6.89 6.97
C LEU A 40 -13.25 -8.40 7.26
N ILE A 41 -12.31 -8.76 8.11
CA ILE A 41 -12.22 -10.13 8.64
C ILE A 41 -13.30 -10.27 9.72
N ASP A 42 -14.35 -11.01 9.39
CA ASP A 42 -15.45 -11.23 10.33
C ASP A 42 -15.00 -12.11 11.50
N GLY A 43 -15.28 -11.65 12.70
CA GLY A 43 -14.98 -12.36 13.93
C GLY A 43 -15.69 -13.70 14.13
N SER A 44 -16.74 -13.96 13.34
CA SER A 44 -17.42 -15.25 13.36
C SER A 44 -16.57 -16.41 12.81
N VAL A 45 -15.53 -16.11 12.02
CA VAL A 45 -14.68 -17.14 11.38
C VAL A 45 -13.64 -17.75 12.32
N GLY A 46 -13.35 -17.11 13.46
CA GLY A 46 -12.32 -17.54 14.40
C GLY A 46 -10.88 -17.23 13.93
N ALA A 47 -9.94 -17.21 14.88
CA ALA A 47 -8.56 -16.78 14.65
C ALA A 47 -7.82 -17.58 13.56
N VAL A 48 -8.03 -18.89 13.47
CA VAL A 48 -7.38 -19.75 12.47
C VAL A 48 -7.82 -19.38 11.05
N ALA A 49 -9.12 -19.25 10.82
CA ALA A 49 -9.64 -18.91 9.50
C ALA A 49 -9.28 -17.45 9.12
N ALA A 50 -9.29 -16.54 10.08
CA ALA A 50 -8.81 -15.17 9.91
C ALA A 50 -7.33 -15.16 9.49
N GLY A 51 -6.48 -15.88 10.22
CA GLY A 51 -5.06 -16.00 9.91
C GLY A 51 -4.80 -16.57 8.52
N ASN A 52 -5.51 -17.62 8.13
CA ASN A 52 -5.40 -18.22 6.79
C ASN A 52 -5.76 -17.20 5.69
N THR A 53 -6.85 -16.45 5.86
CA THR A 53 -7.29 -15.43 4.90
C THR A 53 -6.25 -14.32 4.77
N LEU A 54 -5.73 -13.82 5.90
CA LEU A 54 -4.71 -12.77 5.92
C LEU A 54 -3.40 -13.25 5.29
N THR A 55 -2.95 -14.47 5.64
CA THR A 55 -1.73 -15.06 5.09
C THR A 55 -1.81 -15.23 3.57
N ALA A 56 -2.95 -15.64 3.04
CA ALA A 56 -3.15 -15.74 1.60
C ALA A 56 -3.15 -14.36 0.92
N ALA A 57 -3.79 -13.36 1.53
CA ALA A 57 -3.96 -12.03 0.95
C ALA A 57 -2.68 -11.17 0.98
N VAL A 58 -1.78 -11.38 1.95
CA VAL A 58 -0.53 -10.62 2.05
C VAL A 58 0.48 -11.02 0.97
N GLN A 59 0.41 -12.25 0.45
CA GLN A 59 1.35 -12.78 -0.52
C GLN A 59 1.10 -12.24 -1.92
N ALA A 60 2.19 -11.96 -2.65
CA ALA A 60 2.12 -11.71 -4.07
C ALA A 60 1.74 -13.00 -4.83
N PRO A 61 1.13 -12.91 -6.01
CA PRO A 61 1.02 -14.05 -6.91
C PRO A 61 2.41 -14.66 -7.18
N ALA A 62 2.54 -15.98 -7.09
CA ALA A 62 3.81 -16.70 -7.24
C ALA A 62 4.91 -16.14 -6.30
N SER A 63 4.58 -15.97 -5.02
CA SER A 63 5.45 -15.34 -4.01
C SER A 63 6.79 -16.05 -3.82
N GLY A 64 6.92 -17.34 -4.18
CA GLY A 64 8.09 -18.15 -3.88
C GLY A 64 8.25 -18.49 -2.39
N ILE A 65 7.18 -18.32 -1.61
CA ILE A 65 7.11 -18.60 -0.18
C ILE A 65 6.14 -19.76 0.04
N ASN A 66 6.61 -20.84 0.67
CA ASN A 66 5.80 -22.00 0.99
C ASN A 66 5.43 -21.96 2.47
N VAL A 67 4.24 -21.50 2.79
CA VAL A 67 3.74 -21.34 4.16
C VAL A 67 3.35 -22.69 4.75
N ASP A 68 3.76 -22.95 6.00
CA ASP A 68 3.17 -24.02 6.83
C ASP A 68 1.83 -23.53 7.39
N GLY A 69 0.74 -24.00 6.80
CA GLY A 69 -0.61 -23.62 7.23
C GLY A 69 -0.94 -24.01 8.67
N SER A 70 -0.20 -24.95 9.28
CA SER A 70 -0.41 -25.35 10.67
C SER A 70 0.26 -24.40 11.69
N SER A 71 1.22 -23.58 11.22
CA SER A 71 1.95 -22.61 12.04
C SER A 71 1.28 -21.24 12.13
N ILE A 72 0.23 -21.00 11.34
CA ILE A 72 -0.39 -19.68 11.25
C ILE A 72 -1.04 -19.31 12.58
N ILE A 73 -0.60 -18.18 13.13
CA ILE A 73 -1.14 -17.57 14.34
C ILE A 73 -1.61 -16.16 14.00
N TYR A 74 -2.86 -15.89 14.30
CA TYR A 74 -3.41 -14.54 14.23
C TYR A 74 -3.79 -14.09 15.64
N GLN A 75 -3.22 -12.97 16.06
CA GLN A 75 -3.58 -12.22 17.26
C GLN A 75 -4.28 -10.94 16.83
N GLY A 76 -5.52 -10.79 17.15
CA GLY A 76 -6.34 -9.63 16.87
C GLY A 76 -7.76 -9.87 17.33
N THR A 77 -8.49 -8.80 17.57
CA THR A 77 -9.90 -8.88 17.91
C THR A 77 -10.72 -9.05 16.64
N ALA A 78 -11.59 -10.02 16.64
CA ALA A 78 -12.59 -10.22 15.63
C ALA A 78 -13.90 -10.56 16.36
N ILE A 79 -14.62 -9.52 16.76
CA ILE A 79 -15.96 -9.62 17.34
C ILE A 79 -16.95 -9.19 16.24
N GLN A 80 -18.13 -9.79 16.19
CA GLN A 80 -19.13 -9.46 15.18
C GLN A 80 -19.33 -7.93 15.06
N GLY A 81 -19.05 -7.38 13.89
CA GLY A 81 -19.12 -5.95 13.59
C GLY A 81 -17.94 -5.11 14.09
N GLN A 82 -16.96 -5.74 14.74
CA GLN A 82 -15.73 -5.10 15.21
C GLN A 82 -14.54 -6.00 14.89
N THR A 83 -13.63 -5.53 14.07
CA THR A 83 -12.44 -6.30 13.68
C THR A 83 -11.26 -5.36 13.53
N GLN A 84 -10.09 -5.86 13.94
CA GLN A 84 -8.81 -5.17 13.78
C GLN A 84 -8.13 -5.50 12.45
N ALA A 85 -8.71 -6.34 11.59
CA ALA A 85 -8.10 -6.73 10.34
C ALA A 85 -9.06 -6.70 9.16
N ALA A 86 -8.51 -6.43 7.98
CA ALA A 86 -9.19 -6.51 6.70
C ALA A 86 -8.25 -6.98 5.61
N THR A 87 -8.79 -7.47 4.51
CA THR A 87 -8.06 -7.55 3.24
C THR A 87 -8.43 -6.35 2.36
N TYR A 88 -7.56 -5.98 1.44
CA TYR A 88 -7.86 -4.95 0.45
C TYR A 88 -7.37 -5.35 -0.94
N THR A 89 -7.99 -4.75 -1.96
CA THR A 89 -7.58 -4.91 -3.35
C THR A 89 -7.39 -3.53 -3.98
N GLY A 90 -6.32 -3.39 -4.77
CA GLY A 90 -6.04 -2.18 -5.52
C GLY A 90 -5.90 -0.92 -4.65
N PHE A 91 -5.21 -1.03 -3.49
CA PHE A 91 -5.01 0.13 -2.62
C PHE A 91 -4.42 1.30 -3.38
N SER A 92 -5.16 2.39 -3.44
CA SER A 92 -4.71 3.63 -4.07
C SER A 92 -5.39 4.82 -3.39
N LEU A 93 -4.60 5.66 -2.73
CA LEU A 93 -5.04 6.93 -2.17
C LEU A 93 -4.44 8.07 -3.00
N ALA A 94 -5.25 8.69 -3.83
CA ALA A 94 -4.87 9.90 -4.54
C ALA A 94 -5.08 11.12 -3.64
N PRO A 95 -4.14 12.08 -3.61
CA PRO A 95 -4.37 13.32 -2.90
C PRO A 95 -5.39 14.17 -3.64
N SER A 96 -6.17 14.95 -2.90
CA SER A 96 -7.19 15.83 -3.48
C SER A 96 -6.59 17.01 -4.24
N SER A 97 -5.36 17.40 -3.92
CA SER A 97 -4.66 18.53 -4.56
C SER A 97 -3.15 18.50 -4.31
N GLY A 98 -2.39 19.23 -5.12
CA GLY A 98 -0.96 19.49 -4.92
C GLY A 98 -0.02 18.47 -5.55
N SER A 99 1.26 18.55 -5.16
CA SER A 99 2.35 17.68 -5.62
C SER A 99 2.58 16.46 -4.72
N THR A 100 1.65 16.18 -3.82
CA THR A 100 1.73 15.02 -2.92
C THR A 100 1.55 13.73 -3.70
N PRO A 101 2.35 12.70 -3.46
CA PRO A 101 2.29 11.46 -4.25
C PRO A 101 1.00 10.69 -4.00
N THR A 102 0.51 10.00 -5.01
CA THR A 102 -0.50 8.95 -4.81
C THR A 102 0.15 7.79 -4.06
N LEU A 103 -0.52 7.31 -3.02
CA LEU A 103 -0.07 6.16 -2.25
C LEU A 103 -0.67 4.87 -2.84
N ASN A 104 0.18 3.98 -3.34
CA ASN A 104 -0.23 2.74 -4.00
C ASN A 104 0.48 1.53 -3.40
N LEU A 105 -0.26 0.42 -3.16
CA LEU A 105 0.31 -0.85 -2.69
C LEU A 105 -0.13 -2.08 -3.51
N GLY A 106 -1.22 -1.99 -4.29
CA GLY A 106 -1.85 -3.17 -4.90
C GLY A 106 -2.78 -3.88 -3.92
N ASP A 107 -2.70 -5.20 -3.82
CA ASP A 107 -3.52 -6.02 -2.94
C ASP A 107 -2.76 -6.36 -1.64
N GLY A 108 -3.49 -6.64 -0.57
CA GLY A 108 -2.85 -6.98 0.70
C GLY A 108 -3.81 -7.06 1.88
N ILE A 109 -3.24 -6.84 3.07
CA ILE A 109 -3.94 -6.86 4.35
C ILE A 109 -3.80 -5.51 5.06
N PHE A 110 -4.78 -5.20 5.85
CA PHE A 110 -4.78 -4.08 6.78
C PHE A 110 -4.86 -4.63 8.19
N LEU A 111 -3.87 -4.32 9.02
CA LEU A 111 -3.84 -4.60 10.45
C LEU A 111 -3.83 -3.28 11.21
N THR A 112 -4.63 -3.17 12.27
CA THR A 112 -4.72 -1.94 13.07
C THR A 112 -4.88 -2.28 14.55
N SER A 113 -4.42 -1.38 15.43
CA SER A 113 -4.72 -1.45 16.86
C SER A 113 -6.19 -1.13 17.14
N GLY A 114 -6.83 -0.35 16.26
CA GLY A 114 -8.23 0.01 16.35
C GLY A 114 -9.15 -0.78 15.43
N SER A 115 -10.13 -0.08 14.85
CA SER A 115 -11.08 -0.68 13.91
C SER A 115 -10.56 -0.74 12.49
N ALA A 116 -10.61 -1.92 11.87
CA ALA A 116 -10.35 -2.04 10.45
C ALA A 116 -11.45 -1.43 9.56
N ASN A 117 -12.59 -1.07 10.13
CA ASN A 117 -13.64 -0.34 9.41
C ASN A 117 -13.35 1.16 9.36
N ILE A 118 -12.15 1.51 8.90
CA ILE A 118 -11.74 2.91 8.75
C ILE A 118 -12.52 3.57 7.60
N PRO A 119 -13.22 4.70 7.84
CA PRO A 119 -13.97 5.36 6.78
C PRO A 119 -13.03 6.06 5.79
N PRO A 120 -13.46 6.17 4.51
CA PRO A 120 -12.70 6.88 3.48
C PRO A 120 -12.96 8.41 3.57
N THR A 121 -12.79 8.96 4.75
CA THR A 121 -12.99 10.37 5.09
C THR A 121 -11.76 10.90 5.84
N ASN A 122 -11.71 12.21 6.06
CA ASN A 122 -10.72 12.86 6.91
C ASN A 122 -11.47 13.94 7.70
N THR A 123 -12.20 13.50 8.72
CA THR A 123 -13.17 14.32 9.44
C THR A 123 -12.96 14.36 10.96
N THR A 124 -12.16 13.43 11.50
CA THR A 124 -11.87 13.35 12.93
C THR A 124 -10.38 13.45 13.21
N ASN A 125 -10.00 14.09 14.31
CA ASN A 125 -8.59 14.18 14.76
C ASN A 125 -8.11 12.95 15.51
N SER A 126 -9.02 12.07 15.83
CA SER A 126 -8.76 10.86 16.57
C SER A 126 -9.77 9.83 16.12
N PHE A 127 -9.40 9.08 15.13
CA PHE A 127 -10.13 7.88 14.78
C PHE A 127 -9.75 6.78 15.77
N SER A 128 -10.04 7.06 17.02
CA SER A 128 -9.87 6.08 18.07
C SER A 128 -11.12 5.24 18.16
N ASN A 129 -10.94 3.99 18.28
CA ASN A 129 -12.05 3.09 18.37
C ASN A 129 -12.22 2.51 19.78
N ALA A 130 -12.70 3.35 20.69
CA ALA A 130 -13.16 2.89 22.00
C ALA A 130 -14.20 1.75 21.95
N LEU A 131 -14.73 1.45 20.76
CA LEU A 131 -15.66 0.32 20.56
C LEU A 131 -14.96 -1.02 20.56
N LEU A 132 -13.65 -1.07 20.37
CA LEU A 132 -12.86 -2.32 20.38
C LEU A 132 -12.29 -2.66 21.75
N GLN A 133 -12.66 -1.93 22.77
CA GLN A 133 -12.24 -2.24 24.13
C GLN A 133 -13.03 -3.39 24.76
N PRO A 134 -12.38 -4.37 25.37
CA PRO A 134 -10.93 -4.57 25.46
C PRO A 134 -10.36 -5.13 24.17
N GLY A 135 -9.21 -4.60 23.74
CA GLY A 135 -8.49 -5.09 22.57
C GLY A 135 -7.85 -6.47 22.76
N SER A 136 -7.03 -6.87 21.82
CA SER A 136 -6.38 -8.17 21.75
C SER A 136 -5.25 -8.38 22.76
N GLY A 137 -4.98 -7.39 23.62
CA GLY A 137 -3.92 -7.44 24.61
C GLY A 137 -2.54 -7.05 24.08
N SER A 138 -1.47 -7.46 24.78
CA SER A 138 -0.10 -7.13 24.42
C SER A 138 0.53 -8.18 23.49
N ASN A 139 1.55 -7.76 22.74
CA ASN A 139 2.41 -8.66 21.94
C ASN A 139 3.87 -8.53 22.40
N LEU A 140 4.49 -9.65 22.72
CA LEU A 140 5.85 -9.67 23.30
C LEU A 140 6.91 -9.11 22.34
N LEU A 141 6.82 -9.40 21.03
CA LEU A 141 7.78 -8.88 20.05
C LEU A 141 7.67 -7.36 19.93
N LEU A 142 6.44 -6.84 19.86
CA LEU A 142 6.20 -5.40 19.75
C LEU A 142 6.55 -4.67 21.08
N THR A 143 6.26 -5.26 22.23
CA THR A 143 6.67 -4.76 23.55
C THR A 143 8.18 -4.68 23.65
N THR A 144 8.88 -5.72 23.24
CA THR A 144 10.35 -5.75 23.25
C THR A 144 10.94 -4.74 22.27
N LEU A 145 10.30 -4.59 21.10
CA LEU A 145 10.74 -3.64 20.08
C LEU A 145 10.57 -2.18 20.52
N SER A 146 9.43 -1.84 21.06
CA SER A 146 9.12 -0.47 21.51
C SER A 146 9.79 -0.09 22.82
N GLY A 147 10.06 -1.07 23.69
CA GLY A 147 10.51 -0.86 25.07
C GLY A 147 9.38 -0.44 26.03
N PHE A 148 8.13 -0.44 25.57
CA PHE A 148 6.94 -0.08 26.33
C PHE A 148 5.92 -1.22 26.31
N ASN A 149 5.01 -1.25 27.28
CA ASN A 149 3.88 -2.16 27.22
C ASN A 149 3.03 -1.86 26.00
N THR A 150 2.64 -2.91 25.30
CA THR A 150 1.74 -2.78 24.15
C THR A 150 0.32 -3.17 24.55
N ASN A 151 -0.64 -2.53 23.90
CA ASN A 151 -2.08 -2.76 24.02
C ASN A 151 -2.67 -2.92 22.63
N ASP A 152 -3.83 -3.52 22.54
CA ASP A 152 -4.61 -3.68 21.31
C ASP A 152 -3.81 -4.26 20.13
N ALA A 153 -2.81 -5.09 20.46
CA ALA A 153 -1.89 -5.64 19.50
C ALA A 153 -2.61 -6.50 18.45
N ASN A 154 -2.24 -6.28 17.20
CA ASN A 154 -2.73 -7.05 16.07
C ASN A 154 -1.55 -7.60 15.30
N ALA A 155 -1.41 -8.92 15.26
CA ALA A 155 -0.25 -9.57 14.66
C ALA A 155 -0.63 -10.83 13.90
N LEU A 156 0.00 -11.01 12.74
CA LEU A 156 -0.03 -12.22 11.93
C LEU A 156 1.36 -12.85 11.94
N SER A 157 1.46 -14.12 12.32
CA SER A 157 2.71 -14.88 12.31
C SER A 157 2.52 -16.22 11.62
N PHE A 158 3.55 -16.68 10.90
CA PHE A 158 3.58 -18.01 10.29
C PHE A 158 5.00 -18.44 9.97
N ASP A 159 5.20 -19.77 9.94
CA ASP A 159 6.42 -20.38 9.45
C ASP A 159 6.33 -20.66 7.96
N PHE A 160 7.47 -20.60 7.29
CA PHE A 160 7.56 -20.82 5.86
C PHE A 160 8.92 -21.39 5.43
N THR A 161 8.93 -22.01 4.27
CA THR A 161 10.15 -22.41 3.57
C THR A 161 10.25 -21.69 2.22
N VAL A 162 11.43 -21.67 1.66
CA VAL A 162 11.74 -21.02 0.38
C VAL A 162 12.57 -21.93 -0.51
N ASP A 163 12.61 -21.66 -1.81
CA ASP A 163 13.45 -22.39 -2.75
C ASP A 163 14.94 -22.13 -2.52
N PRO A 164 15.84 -23.06 -2.91
CA PRO A 164 17.28 -22.87 -2.82
C PRO A 164 17.75 -21.59 -3.54
N GLY A 165 18.59 -20.83 -2.85
CA GLY A 165 19.11 -19.56 -3.37
C GLY A 165 18.28 -18.33 -3.01
N VAL A 166 17.11 -18.48 -2.42
CA VAL A 166 16.37 -17.39 -1.78
C VAL A 166 17.06 -17.02 -0.45
N THR A 167 17.28 -15.74 -0.25
CA THR A 167 18.00 -15.21 0.93
C THR A 167 17.26 -14.11 1.65
N SER A 168 16.10 -13.71 1.13
CA SER A 168 15.30 -12.62 1.71
C SER A 168 13.82 -12.77 1.38
N VAL A 169 13.00 -12.06 2.13
CA VAL A 169 11.59 -11.80 1.80
C VAL A 169 11.35 -10.30 1.78
N SER A 170 10.38 -9.84 1.02
CA SER A 170 10.03 -8.42 0.95
C SER A 170 8.53 -8.21 0.85
N ALA A 171 8.05 -7.05 1.34
CA ALA A 171 6.68 -6.61 1.21
C ALA A 171 6.63 -5.09 1.06
N ASN A 172 5.53 -4.56 0.52
CA ASN A 172 5.28 -3.13 0.46
C ASN A 172 4.29 -2.73 1.53
N PHE A 173 4.51 -1.57 2.18
CA PHE A 173 3.62 -1.12 3.25
C PHE A 173 3.45 0.39 3.29
N ILE A 174 2.36 0.82 3.93
CA ILE A 174 2.09 2.18 4.39
C ILE A 174 1.61 2.05 5.83
N PHE A 175 2.23 2.80 6.74
CA PHE A 175 1.80 2.92 8.13
C PHE A 175 1.03 4.22 8.28
N GLY A 176 -0.11 4.17 8.99
CA GLY A 176 -0.95 5.31 9.32
C GLY A 176 -1.16 5.40 10.83
N THR A 177 -1.27 6.61 11.36
CA THR A 177 -1.46 6.85 12.79
C THR A 177 -2.26 8.12 13.06
N ASP A 178 -3.11 8.08 14.06
CA ASP A 178 -3.81 9.25 14.59
C ASP A 178 -2.95 10.05 15.56
N GLU A 179 -1.92 9.47 16.12
CA GLU A 179 -1.03 10.13 17.07
C GLU A 179 -0.05 11.12 16.44
N PHE A 180 0.05 11.15 15.12
CA PHE A 180 0.92 12.10 14.42
C PHE A 180 0.34 13.53 14.48
N PRO A 181 1.15 14.59 14.69
CA PRO A 181 2.61 14.59 14.90
C PRO A 181 3.04 14.74 16.37
N THR A 182 2.13 14.83 17.31
CA THR A 182 2.41 15.49 18.59
C THR A 182 2.24 14.63 19.84
N GLN A 183 1.93 13.36 19.73
CA GLN A 183 1.72 12.52 20.89
C GLN A 183 3.03 12.11 21.58
N SER A 184 2.94 11.97 22.90
CA SER A 184 4.07 11.50 23.73
C SER A 184 4.21 9.98 23.80
N VAL A 185 3.18 9.25 23.37
CA VAL A 185 3.16 7.80 23.23
C VAL A 185 3.33 7.43 21.77
N THR A 186 3.91 6.28 21.49
CA THR A 186 4.35 5.91 20.16
C THR A 186 3.85 4.53 19.80
N ASP A 187 2.79 4.47 19.02
CA ASP A 187 2.38 3.21 18.41
C ASP A 187 3.48 2.61 17.59
N ILE A 188 3.48 1.29 17.48
CA ILE A 188 4.59 0.56 16.90
C ILE A 188 4.14 -0.38 15.79
N PHE A 189 4.86 -0.37 14.68
CA PHE A 189 4.80 -1.38 13.63
C PHE A 189 6.09 -2.19 13.56
N GLY A 190 5.97 -3.51 13.41
CA GLY A 190 7.08 -4.43 13.22
C GLY A 190 6.86 -5.39 12.05
N PHE A 191 7.97 -5.65 11.33
CA PHE A 191 8.09 -6.70 10.31
C PHE A 191 9.29 -7.56 10.68
N PHE A 192 9.02 -8.70 11.30
CA PHE A 192 10.06 -9.57 11.86
C PHE A 192 10.26 -10.78 10.96
N VAL A 193 11.50 -11.01 10.59
CA VAL A 193 11.95 -12.26 9.96
C VAL A 193 12.94 -12.93 10.91
N ASP A 194 12.65 -14.16 11.27
CA ASP A 194 13.45 -14.95 12.24
C ASP A 194 13.72 -14.17 13.56
N GLY A 195 12.69 -13.43 14.01
CA GLY A 195 12.75 -12.61 15.24
C GLY A 195 13.46 -11.26 15.10
N VAL A 196 14.06 -10.94 13.96
CA VAL A 196 14.72 -9.66 13.70
C VAL A 196 13.75 -8.67 13.02
N ASN A 197 13.56 -7.48 13.62
CA ASN A 197 12.74 -6.45 13.02
C ASN A 197 13.47 -5.69 11.90
N TYR A 198 12.89 -5.69 10.70
CA TYR A 198 13.36 -4.97 9.52
C TYR A 198 12.56 -3.70 9.20
N ALA A 199 11.41 -3.49 9.85
CA ALA A 199 10.64 -2.26 9.72
C ALA A 199 11.30 -1.13 10.52
N LYS A 200 12.31 -0.50 9.94
CA LYS A 200 13.04 0.66 10.50
C LYS A 200 13.28 1.67 9.41
N PHE A 201 13.14 2.95 9.70
CA PHE A 201 13.56 4.00 8.79
C PHE A 201 15.06 3.94 8.51
N SER A 202 15.50 4.59 7.44
CA SER A 202 16.91 4.54 7.00
C SER A 202 17.91 5.02 8.04
N GLY A 203 17.49 5.85 9.00
CA GLY A 203 18.27 6.29 10.16
C GLY A 203 18.30 5.28 11.31
N GLY A 204 17.58 4.16 11.19
CA GLY A 204 17.46 3.14 12.23
C GLY A 204 16.30 3.35 13.20
N GLU A 205 15.55 4.45 13.06
CA GLU A 205 14.37 4.73 13.88
C GLU A 205 13.27 3.71 13.59
N LEU A 206 12.50 3.40 14.62
CA LEU A 206 11.34 2.50 14.51
C LEU A 206 10.23 3.15 13.66
N ILE A 207 9.42 2.32 13.02
CA ILE A 207 8.20 2.79 12.37
C ILE A 207 7.15 3.02 13.47
N SER A 208 7.01 4.28 13.82
CA SER A 208 6.11 4.78 14.87
C SER A 208 5.74 6.24 14.55
N ASN A 209 4.82 6.81 15.29
CA ASN A 209 4.37 8.21 15.14
C ASN A 209 5.44 9.27 15.48
N THR A 210 6.71 8.98 15.37
CA THR A 210 7.77 9.91 15.80
C THR A 210 7.64 11.28 15.12
N PRO A 211 7.46 12.37 15.88
CA PRO A 211 7.38 13.72 15.33
C PRO A 211 8.71 14.18 14.71
N ASN A 212 9.79 13.46 14.98
CA ASN A 212 11.16 13.86 14.64
C ASN A 212 11.61 13.44 13.24
N ASN A 213 10.76 12.74 12.47
CA ASN A 213 11.09 12.35 11.10
C ASN A 213 10.01 12.76 10.10
N PRO A 214 9.78 14.08 9.91
CA PRO A 214 8.74 14.58 9.01
C PRO A 214 8.99 14.21 7.54
N THR A 215 10.19 13.77 7.19
CA THR A 215 10.51 13.35 5.81
C THR A 215 9.91 12.00 5.44
N ASN A 216 9.61 11.16 6.42
CA ASN A 216 9.04 9.83 6.23
C ASN A 216 7.51 9.83 6.37
N PHE A 217 6.94 10.86 6.99
CA PHE A 217 5.50 11.01 7.15
C PHE A 217 4.94 12.10 6.25
N ILE A 218 3.72 11.90 5.83
CA ILE A 218 2.87 12.88 5.15
C ILE A 218 1.80 13.28 6.15
N SER A 219 1.80 14.55 6.53
CA SER A 219 0.78 15.12 7.43
C SER A 219 -0.57 15.15 6.73
N ASN A 220 -1.58 14.59 7.36
CA ASN A 220 -2.95 14.52 6.85
C ASN A 220 -3.95 15.02 7.91
N PRO A 221 -3.80 16.27 8.40
CA PRO A 221 -4.65 16.78 9.45
C PRO A 221 -6.10 16.90 8.99
N VAL A 222 -7.02 16.81 9.92
CA VAL A 222 -8.46 16.90 9.68
C VAL A 222 -8.80 18.10 8.81
N GLY A 223 -9.64 17.87 7.81
CA GLY A 223 -10.08 18.89 6.89
C GLY A 223 -9.03 19.40 5.92
N SER A 224 -7.82 18.83 5.91
CA SER A 224 -6.77 19.21 4.95
C SER A 224 -7.16 18.87 3.50
N GLY A 225 -8.04 17.90 3.33
CA GLY A 225 -8.45 17.37 2.04
C GLY A 225 -7.31 16.62 1.31
N LEU A 226 -6.21 16.29 2.01
CA LEU A 226 -5.04 15.70 1.38
C LEU A 226 -5.33 14.25 0.97
N TYR A 227 -5.66 13.38 1.93
CA TYR A 227 -6.10 12.02 1.67
C TYR A 227 -7.41 11.74 2.38
N SER A 228 -8.31 11.01 1.71
CA SER A 228 -9.58 10.57 2.30
C SER A 228 -9.37 9.29 3.12
N ILE A 229 -8.76 9.43 4.28
CA ILE A 229 -8.53 8.41 5.30
C ILE A 229 -8.40 9.10 6.65
N GLU A 230 -8.87 8.47 7.71
CA GLU A 230 -8.93 9.11 9.04
C GLU A 230 -7.61 9.08 9.83
N TYR A 231 -6.48 8.72 9.23
CA TYR A 231 -5.17 8.87 9.88
C TYR A 231 -4.60 10.27 9.71
N ASN A 232 -4.14 10.88 10.80
CA ASN A 232 -3.53 12.22 10.84
C ASN A 232 -2.13 12.24 10.21
N GLY A 233 -1.43 11.12 10.21
CA GLY A 233 -0.14 10.93 9.57
C GLY A 233 -0.06 9.61 8.84
N LEU A 234 0.52 9.64 7.65
CA LEU A 234 0.76 8.46 6.82
C LEU A 234 2.22 8.42 6.42
N THR A 235 2.83 7.25 6.43
CA THR A 235 4.13 7.10 5.77
C THR A 235 3.97 7.14 4.26
N LYS A 236 5.05 7.41 3.55
CA LYS A 236 5.13 7.06 2.13
C LYS A 236 4.99 5.55 1.95
N ALA A 237 4.73 5.12 0.73
CA ALA A 237 4.81 3.70 0.41
C ALA A 237 6.28 3.25 0.47
N PHE A 238 6.56 2.28 1.31
CA PHE A 238 7.89 1.70 1.50
C PHE A 238 7.90 0.22 1.11
N ASN A 239 9.05 -0.25 0.66
CA ASN A 239 9.35 -1.67 0.55
C ASN A 239 10.23 -2.08 1.74
N VAL A 240 9.81 -3.08 2.51
CA VAL A 240 10.63 -3.69 3.56
C VAL A 240 11.27 -4.97 3.04
N VAL A 241 12.55 -5.16 3.34
CA VAL A 241 13.31 -6.37 2.99
C VAL A 241 13.84 -6.99 4.28
N GLY A 242 13.40 -8.20 4.58
CA GLY A 242 13.91 -9.04 5.66
C GLY A 242 14.90 -10.08 5.14
N ILE A 243 16.04 -10.19 5.78
CA ILE A 243 17.08 -11.18 5.42
C ILE A 243 16.80 -12.47 6.19
N LEU A 244 16.82 -13.59 5.48
CA LEU A 244 16.65 -14.91 6.08
C LEU A 244 17.91 -15.34 6.81
N ASP A 245 17.75 -15.97 7.98
CA ASP A 245 18.87 -16.59 8.68
C ASP A 245 19.36 -17.82 7.91
N SER A 246 20.56 -17.75 7.35
CA SER A 246 21.14 -18.82 6.54
C SER A 246 21.39 -20.13 7.31
N GLY A 247 21.29 -20.11 8.62
CA GLY A 247 21.37 -21.30 9.49
C GLY A 247 20.05 -22.06 9.60
N LEU A 248 18.96 -21.49 9.11
CA LEU A 248 17.62 -22.07 9.21
C LEU A 248 17.17 -22.63 7.84
N THR A 249 16.32 -23.65 7.88
CA THR A 249 15.61 -24.19 6.71
C THR A 249 14.12 -23.84 6.72
N THR A 250 13.60 -23.52 7.90
CA THR A 250 12.26 -23.00 8.13
C THR A 250 12.41 -21.64 8.80
N HIS A 251 11.74 -20.65 8.26
CA HIS A 251 11.79 -19.27 8.70
C HIS A 251 10.46 -18.86 9.29
N THR A 252 10.47 -17.87 10.19
CA THR A 252 9.26 -17.31 10.77
C THR A 252 9.09 -15.87 10.32
N LEU A 253 7.92 -15.51 9.79
CA LEU A 253 7.51 -14.12 9.57
C LEU A 253 6.49 -13.71 10.62
N THR A 254 6.68 -12.52 11.21
CA THR A 254 5.66 -11.86 12.03
C THR A 254 5.48 -10.42 11.57
N ILE A 255 4.24 -10.04 11.31
CA ILE A 255 3.82 -8.68 10.96
C ILE A 255 2.88 -8.21 12.06
N GLY A 256 3.14 -7.06 12.68
CA GLY A 256 2.30 -6.62 13.78
C GLY A 256 2.30 -5.12 14.03
N VAL A 257 1.20 -4.62 14.58
CA VAL A 257 0.99 -3.24 15.01
C VAL A 257 0.37 -3.26 16.40
N ALA A 258 0.68 -2.28 17.23
CA ALA A 258 0.09 -2.14 18.56
C ALA A 258 0.20 -0.70 19.06
N ASP A 259 -0.73 -0.31 19.92
CA ASP A 259 -0.60 0.87 20.75
C ASP A 259 0.45 0.62 21.83
N THR A 260 1.15 1.66 22.23
CA THR A 260 2.11 1.59 23.34
C THR A 260 1.70 2.52 24.47
N SER A 261 1.80 2.01 25.68
CA SER A 261 1.51 2.73 26.92
C SER A 261 0.02 2.97 27.21
N ASP A 262 -0.78 3.32 26.24
CA ASP A 262 -2.23 3.44 26.35
C ASP A 262 -2.96 2.61 25.27
N SER A 263 -4.22 2.90 24.97
CA SER A 263 -5.07 2.16 24.03
C SER A 263 -6.04 3.12 23.33
N ILE A 264 -5.56 4.31 23.01
CA ILE A 264 -6.34 5.34 22.33
C ILE A 264 -5.54 5.95 21.19
N TRP A 265 -6.25 6.37 20.12
CA TRP A 265 -5.67 6.95 18.91
C TRP A 265 -4.88 5.96 18.08
N ASP A 266 -5.64 5.12 17.45
CA ASP A 266 -5.17 3.93 16.77
C ASP A 266 -4.17 4.19 15.64
N SER A 267 -3.37 3.17 15.43
CA SER A 267 -2.46 3.06 14.28
C SER A 267 -2.76 1.83 13.45
N GLY A 268 -2.34 1.84 12.20
CA GLY A 268 -2.53 0.70 11.33
C GLY A 268 -1.50 0.61 10.22
N VAL A 269 -1.35 -0.59 9.67
CA VAL A 269 -0.47 -0.87 8.54
C VAL A 269 -1.23 -1.53 7.41
N PHE A 270 -1.14 -0.94 6.24
CA PHE A 270 -1.49 -1.56 4.96
C PHE A 270 -0.24 -2.22 4.43
N ILE A 271 -0.28 -3.53 4.21
CA ILE A 271 0.90 -4.30 3.77
C ILE A 271 0.49 -5.40 2.79
N GLY A 272 1.29 -5.59 1.73
CA GLY A 272 1.01 -6.61 0.73
C GLY A 272 2.17 -6.86 -0.21
N GLY A 273 1.95 -7.76 -1.17
CA GLY A 273 2.97 -8.11 -2.14
C GLY A 273 4.15 -8.86 -1.55
N LEU A 274 3.94 -9.63 -0.45
CA LEU A 274 4.96 -10.45 0.18
C LEU A 274 5.52 -11.47 -0.80
N LYS A 275 6.84 -11.51 -0.96
CA LYS A 275 7.54 -12.40 -1.90
C LYS A 275 8.96 -12.70 -1.48
N ALA A 276 9.44 -13.82 -1.94
CA ALA A 276 10.84 -14.25 -1.85
C ALA A 276 11.77 -13.36 -2.70
N GLY A 277 13.02 -13.26 -2.30
CA GLY A 277 14.05 -12.47 -2.96
C GLY A 277 15.46 -13.01 -2.72
N THR A 278 16.45 -12.36 -3.30
CA THR A 278 17.86 -12.78 -3.23
C THR A 278 18.78 -11.72 -2.63
N ALA A 279 18.23 -10.78 -1.83
CA ALA A 279 19.06 -9.82 -1.12
C ALA A 279 19.90 -10.54 -0.04
N THR A 280 21.19 -10.23 0.04
CA THR A 280 22.15 -10.90 0.94
C THR A 280 22.63 -9.99 2.08
N GLY A 281 22.14 -8.77 2.17
CA GLY A 281 22.51 -7.83 3.22
C GLY A 281 21.73 -6.53 3.11
N GLY A 282 21.83 -5.67 4.10
CA GLY A 282 21.17 -4.36 4.10
C GLY A 282 19.66 -4.43 4.21
N GLY A 283 19.10 -5.45 4.85
CA GLY A 283 17.65 -5.51 5.13
C GLY A 283 17.17 -4.22 5.79
N GLY A 284 15.90 -3.88 5.58
CA GLY A 284 15.29 -2.63 6.06
C GLY A 284 14.31 -2.07 5.03
N ILE A 285 14.01 -0.79 5.12
CA ILE A 285 13.06 -0.16 4.21
C ILE A 285 13.73 0.68 3.11
N GLY A 286 13.13 0.65 1.92
CA GLY A 286 13.42 1.53 0.79
C GLY A 286 12.12 2.11 0.23
N THR A 287 12.22 3.17 -0.55
CA THR A 287 11.04 3.70 -1.24
C THR A 287 10.62 2.75 -2.36
N THR A 288 9.33 2.45 -2.46
CA THR A 288 8.81 1.74 -3.63
C THR A 288 8.93 2.63 -4.86
N PRO A 289 9.45 2.12 -6.00
CA PRO A 289 9.41 2.89 -7.23
C PRO A 289 7.95 3.21 -7.58
N ASP A 290 7.67 4.46 -7.93
CA ASP A 290 6.36 4.87 -8.45
C ASP A 290 6.04 4.10 -9.73
N GLY A 291 5.26 3.01 -9.61
CA GLY A 291 4.94 2.11 -10.72
C GLY A 291 4.22 2.77 -11.91
N GLY A 292 3.66 3.97 -11.71
CA GLY A 292 2.93 4.71 -12.74
C GLY A 292 3.82 5.44 -13.75
N THR A 293 4.92 6.06 -13.29
CA THR A 293 5.79 6.90 -14.14
C THR A 293 6.65 6.08 -15.09
N THR A 294 7.10 4.90 -14.67
CA THR A 294 7.95 4.03 -15.49
C THR A 294 7.20 3.44 -16.68
N LEU A 295 5.94 3.05 -16.51
CA LEU A 295 5.09 2.54 -17.61
C LEU A 295 4.73 3.63 -18.62
N ILE A 296 4.46 4.86 -18.16
CA ILE A 296 4.17 6.01 -19.03
C ILE A 296 5.40 6.41 -19.84
N LEU A 297 6.58 6.45 -19.22
CA LEU A 297 7.85 6.74 -19.89
C LEU A 297 8.22 5.65 -20.90
N LEU A 298 8.04 4.38 -20.56
CA LEU A 298 8.31 3.26 -21.46
C LEU A 298 7.32 3.24 -22.65
N GLY A 299 6.04 3.47 -22.37
CA GLY A 299 5.00 3.58 -23.40
C GLY A 299 5.21 4.78 -24.33
N GLY A 300 5.61 5.94 -23.79
CA GLY A 300 5.95 7.13 -24.54
C GLY A 300 7.20 6.95 -25.43
N ALA A 301 8.23 6.29 -24.89
CA ALA A 301 9.44 5.98 -25.65
C ALA A 301 9.17 5.02 -26.82
N LEU A 302 8.39 3.96 -26.61
CA LEU A 302 8.00 3.01 -27.65
C LEU A 302 7.12 3.66 -28.73
N ALA A 303 6.18 4.52 -28.34
CA ALA A 303 5.36 5.28 -29.28
C ALA A 303 6.20 6.28 -30.10
N GLY A 304 7.19 6.92 -29.49
CA GLY A 304 8.15 7.80 -30.15
C GLY A 304 9.01 7.09 -31.19
N ILE A 305 9.52 5.90 -30.84
CA ILE A 305 10.32 5.06 -31.78
C ILE A 305 9.46 4.58 -32.95
N ALA A 306 8.21 4.18 -32.71
CA ALA A 306 7.29 3.76 -33.75
C ALA A 306 6.93 4.92 -34.71
N GLY A 307 6.79 6.15 -34.18
CA GLY A 307 6.58 7.36 -34.95
C GLY A 307 7.76 7.76 -35.82
N LEU A 308 8.98 7.63 -35.30
CA LEU A 308 10.22 7.87 -36.07
C LEU A 308 10.40 6.86 -37.22
N ARG A 309 10.14 5.59 -37.01
CA ARG A 309 10.22 4.56 -38.06
C ARG A 309 9.28 4.84 -39.24
N ARG A 310 8.07 5.40 -38.96
CA ARG A 310 7.12 5.78 -40.05
C ARG A 310 7.54 7.01 -40.85
N ARG A 311 8.46 7.84 -40.35
CA ARG A 311 8.97 9.02 -41.07
C ARG A 311 10.22 8.74 -41.92
N LEU A 312 10.89 7.63 -41.63
CA LEU A 312 12.13 7.24 -42.30
C LEU A 312 11.95 6.12 -43.33
N ALA A 313 10.73 5.59 -43.45
CA ALA A 313 10.28 4.67 -44.50
C ALA A 313 9.38 5.40 -45.52
#